data_e4025cb9cf665e2e4fb77a9626b486aa
#
_entry.id   e4025cb9cf665e2e4fb77a9626b486aa
#
_cell.length_a   1.000
_cell.length_b   1.000
_cell.length_c   1.000
_cell.angle_alpha   90.00
_cell.angle_beta   90.00
_cell.angle_gamma   90.00
#
_symmetry.space_group_name_H-M   'P 1'
#
loop_
_entity.id
_entity.type
_entity.pdbx_description
1 polymer ?
#
loop_
_entity_poly.entity_id
_entity_poly.type
_entity_poly.pdbx_seq_one_letter_code
_entity_poly.pdbx_strand_id
1 'polypeptide(L)'
;MGETSRIARAFLVLFCVFFFACTFSYILHAGRLAVVPIYDDVSYLIDAISRLGTLEYQGLSGFLHSFTVMPAHSPVFSVIGTFGLLLSATEAWGPYALNAIWLIACVLLAWRVLARIPDWSRVGIIMAMLAAPMFGYVISEFRPDIVWGLLIGFGVVLLASVDLALIRLRASAAYGLLIGVAVLTKPSGMPAAIVVLGTGMVLQFGIAFLTVRPAGSKPALVRFAVMLCAALVPIALYMAFSWRHVWDYIYSTLIIEKGVWSLNASTIEHIVFYLAYPNAFRLLGWVWYACIPILIVCAAVLISFRQRQLLLRFAGLLVTVLVAYLIPTASSVKTFYIGSIFYGPVIAVTVWALGAIVEAARPSPKIVGILGAVVFTAAWAPKTGSTGLDDPRVAIIDDASKAILPDLIAMLKERPVGARSTVLFTSPGPVYSGTLEFMALRQGLNERYINSYTWSDWSLYEQAFSFTDIVVSPEPGILGQDGFNFPSFAFQQRILDKMRHDLAFEARRAYVDPDGKAIWIFTRKASFPVDKTAS
;
A
#
# COMPACT_ATOMS: atom_id res chain seq x y z
N MET A 1 -21.51 18.91 -25.93
CA MET A 1 -20.70 19.32 -24.75
C MET A 1 -20.36 20.79 -24.93
N GLY A 2 -20.79 21.66 -24.01
CA GLY A 2 -20.50 23.11 -24.11
C GLY A 2 -19.02 23.39 -23.86
N GLU A 3 -18.53 24.52 -24.37
CA GLU A 3 -17.14 25.00 -24.22
C GLU A 3 -16.68 25.01 -22.75
N THR A 4 -17.51 25.48 -21.84
CA THR A 4 -17.26 25.52 -20.38
C THR A 4 -16.92 24.14 -19.79
N SER A 5 -17.52 23.06 -20.32
CA SER A 5 -17.25 21.67 -19.87
C SER A 5 -15.87 21.19 -20.34
N ARG A 6 -15.44 21.59 -21.56
CA ARG A 6 -14.09 21.26 -22.07
C ARG A 6 -13.01 21.96 -21.26
N ILE A 7 -13.21 23.23 -20.94
CA ILE A 7 -12.26 24.02 -20.13
C ILE A 7 -12.10 23.40 -18.73
N ALA A 8 -13.20 23.04 -18.06
CA ALA A 8 -13.15 22.42 -16.72
C ALA A 8 -12.34 21.10 -16.73
N ARG A 9 -12.52 20.27 -17.75
CA ARG A 9 -11.78 19.00 -17.88
C ARG A 9 -10.31 19.21 -18.19
N ALA A 10 -10.00 20.14 -19.12
CA ALA A 10 -8.61 20.49 -19.43
C ALA A 10 -7.89 21.01 -18.17
N PHE A 11 -8.57 21.88 -17.40
CA PHE A 11 -8.04 22.39 -16.13
C PHE A 11 -7.77 21.24 -15.14
N LEU A 12 -8.70 20.28 -14.98
CA LEU A 12 -8.49 19.14 -14.10
C LEU A 12 -7.28 18.29 -14.52
N VAL A 13 -7.12 18.04 -15.81
CA VAL A 13 -5.95 17.29 -16.33
C VAL A 13 -4.66 18.02 -16.00
N LEU A 14 -4.57 19.33 -16.29
CA LEU A 14 -3.40 20.14 -15.98
C LEU A 14 -3.12 20.17 -14.47
N PHE A 15 -4.16 20.28 -13.66
CA PHE A 15 -4.04 20.22 -12.21
C PHE A 15 -3.51 18.86 -11.71
N CYS A 16 -3.99 17.75 -12.26
CA CYS A 16 -3.48 16.41 -11.90
C CYS A 16 -2.02 16.23 -12.33
N VAL A 17 -1.63 16.75 -13.50
CA VAL A 17 -0.23 16.75 -13.95
C VAL A 17 0.64 17.58 -12.99
N PHE A 18 0.18 18.77 -12.61
CA PHE A 18 0.87 19.62 -11.63
C PHE A 18 1.02 18.91 -10.28
N PHE A 19 -0.07 18.35 -9.74
CA PHE A 19 -0.05 17.61 -8.47
C PHE A 19 0.94 16.45 -8.50
N PHE A 20 0.90 15.65 -9.58
CA PHE A 20 1.84 14.54 -9.76
C PHE A 20 3.28 15.06 -9.87
N ALA A 21 3.54 16.03 -10.71
CA ALA A 21 4.89 16.55 -10.94
C ALA A 21 5.52 17.12 -9.66
N CYS A 22 4.77 17.91 -8.88
CA CYS A 22 5.26 18.44 -7.62
C CYS A 22 5.55 17.34 -6.59
N THR A 23 4.63 16.37 -6.44
CA THR A 23 4.83 15.24 -5.51
C THR A 23 5.99 14.36 -5.97
N PHE A 24 6.07 14.06 -7.27
CA PHE A 24 7.13 13.22 -7.83
C PHE A 24 8.50 13.91 -7.73
N SER A 25 8.57 15.21 -7.99
CA SER A 25 9.79 16.00 -7.78
C SER A 25 10.25 15.95 -6.32
N TYR A 26 9.32 16.05 -5.36
CA TYR A 26 9.67 15.93 -3.95
C TYR A 26 10.25 14.54 -3.63
N ILE A 27 9.65 13.46 -4.10
CA ILE A 27 10.16 12.10 -3.80
C ILE A 27 11.53 11.82 -4.43
N LEU A 28 11.83 12.44 -5.58
CA LEU A 28 13.15 12.33 -6.22
C LEU A 28 14.26 13.03 -5.41
N HIS A 29 13.97 14.17 -4.78
CA HIS A 29 15.00 15.02 -4.18
C HIS A 29 15.06 14.93 -2.65
N ALA A 30 13.96 14.60 -1.98
CA ALA A 30 13.88 14.59 -0.53
C ALA A 30 13.08 13.40 0.04
N GLY A 31 12.29 12.70 -0.80
CA GLY A 31 11.43 11.59 -0.39
C GLY A 31 12.07 10.22 -0.59
N ARG A 32 11.25 9.23 -0.91
CA ARG A 32 11.61 7.81 -1.03
C ARG A 32 12.69 7.51 -2.07
N LEU A 33 12.75 8.24 -3.16
CA LEU A 33 13.75 8.04 -4.22
C LEU A 33 15.06 8.81 -3.99
N ALA A 34 15.11 9.69 -2.99
CA ALA A 34 16.34 10.36 -2.55
C ALA A 34 17.20 9.46 -1.66
N VAL A 35 16.63 8.39 -1.13
CA VAL A 35 17.28 7.41 -0.25
C VAL A 35 17.31 6.03 -0.92
N VAL A 36 18.14 5.12 -0.39
CA VAL A 36 18.08 3.71 -0.81
C VAL A 36 16.68 3.14 -0.59
N PRO A 37 16.20 2.19 -1.44
CA PRO A 37 14.93 1.53 -1.23
C PRO A 37 14.85 0.84 0.13
N ILE A 38 13.83 1.16 0.93
CA ILE A 38 13.67 0.66 2.31
C ILE A 38 12.21 0.26 2.58
N TYR A 39 11.97 -0.43 3.69
CA TYR A 39 10.67 -0.90 4.15
C TYR A 39 9.98 -1.86 3.15
N ASP A 40 8.67 -1.90 3.16
CA ASP A 40 7.89 -2.84 2.34
C ASP A 40 7.99 -2.57 0.83
N ASP A 41 8.28 -1.34 0.41
CA ASP A 41 8.46 -0.98 -1.00
C ASP A 41 9.50 -1.91 -1.66
N VAL A 42 10.56 -2.25 -0.92
CA VAL A 42 11.64 -3.13 -1.40
C VAL A 42 11.12 -4.51 -1.77
N SER A 43 10.19 -5.07 -0.99
CA SER A 43 9.62 -6.40 -1.27
C SER A 43 8.88 -6.43 -2.61
N TYR A 44 8.15 -5.35 -2.93
CA TYR A 44 7.47 -5.22 -4.22
C TYR A 44 8.44 -4.95 -5.37
N LEU A 45 9.54 -4.23 -5.12
CA LEU A 45 10.61 -4.02 -6.11
C LEU A 45 11.38 -5.33 -6.40
N ILE A 46 11.64 -6.17 -5.38
CA ILE A 46 12.27 -7.48 -5.55
C ILE A 46 11.37 -8.41 -6.38
N ASP A 47 10.08 -8.47 -6.07
CA ASP A 47 9.13 -9.27 -6.85
C ASP A 47 9.08 -8.79 -8.31
N ALA A 48 9.06 -7.47 -8.52
CA ALA A 48 9.02 -6.87 -9.84
C ALA A 48 10.29 -7.15 -10.67
N ILE A 49 11.50 -7.04 -10.09
CA ILE A 49 12.75 -7.28 -10.81
C ILE A 49 12.95 -8.76 -11.12
N SER A 50 12.53 -9.65 -10.23
CA SER A 50 12.56 -11.10 -10.47
C SER A 50 11.67 -11.49 -11.66
N ARG A 51 10.50 -10.85 -11.78
CA ARG A 51 9.58 -11.04 -12.92
C ARG A 51 10.07 -10.38 -14.18
N LEU A 52 10.78 -9.25 -14.09
CA LEU A 52 11.44 -8.62 -15.23
C LEU A 52 12.48 -9.56 -15.83
N GLY A 53 13.32 -10.19 -15.02
CA GLY A 53 14.25 -11.22 -15.47
C GLY A 53 13.53 -12.36 -16.18
N THR A 54 12.39 -12.85 -15.63
CA THR A 54 11.59 -13.89 -16.29
C THR A 54 11.02 -13.41 -17.63
N LEU A 55 10.56 -12.14 -17.71
CA LEU A 55 10.05 -11.53 -18.95
C LEU A 55 11.17 -11.44 -20.01
N GLU A 56 12.36 -11.04 -19.63
CA GLU A 56 13.51 -10.89 -20.54
C GLU A 56 14.01 -12.23 -21.08
N TYR A 57 14.14 -13.26 -20.23
CA TYR A 57 14.68 -14.55 -20.62
C TYR A 57 13.66 -15.50 -21.24
N GLN A 58 12.39 -15.44 -20.86
CA GLN A 58 11.34 -16.39 -21.24
C GLN A 58 10.16 -15.74 -21.98
N GLY A 59 10.20 -14.41 -22.19
CA GLY A 59 9.15 -13.65 -22.84
C GLY A 59 7.85 -13.56 -22.02
N LEU A 60 6.78 -13.10 -22.69
CA LEU A 60 5.48 -12.89 -22.05
C LEU A 60 4.90 -14.18 -21.44
N SER A 61 5.11 -15.32 -22.05
CA SER A 61 4.61 -16.60 -21.53
C SER A 61 5.28 -16.97 -20.20
N GLY A 62 6.60 -16.79 -20.10
CA GLY A 62 7.33 -16.97 -18.85
C GLY A 62 6.89 -15.99 -17.76
N PHE A 63 6.71 -14.71 -18.12
CA PHE A 63 6.18 -13.71 -17.22
C PHE A 63 4.81 -14.11 -16.65
N LEU A 64 3.86 -14.52 -17.48
CA LEU A 64 2.55 -14.98 -17.02
C LEU A 64 2.65 -16.24 -16.17
N HIS A 65 3.49 -17.20 -16.58
CA HIS A 65 3.73 -18.43 -15.80
C HIS A 65 4.36 -18.14 -14.44
N SER A 66 5.15 -17.08 -14.32
CA SER A 66 5.78 -16.70 -13.04
C SER A 66 4.77 -16.49 -11.91
N PHE A 67 3.55 -16.03 -12.20
CA PHE A 67 2.50 -15.85 -11.19
C PHE A 67 1.94 -17.15 -10.63
N THR A 68 2.16 -18.29 -11.30
CA THR A 68 1.76 -19.61 -10.82
C THR A 68 2.84 -20.30 -10.00
N VAL A 69 4.13 -20.03 -10.30
CA VAL A 69 5.30 -20.65 -9.62
C VAL A 69 5.79 -19.83 -8.44
N MET A 70 5.72 -18.50 -8.56
CA MET A 70 6.07 -17.53 -7.53
C MET A 70 4.86 -16.63 -7.28
N PRO A 71 3.91 -17.05 -6.43
CA PRO A 71 2.71 -16.27 -6.16
C PRO A 71 3.08 -14.87 -5.65
N ALA A 72 2.57 -13.85 -6.33
CA ALA A 72 2.86 -12.47 -5.98
C ALA A 72 2.12 -12.04 -4.71
N HIS A 73 2.80 -11.32 -3.81
CA HIS A 73 2.13 -10.73 -2.65
C HIS A 73 1.06 -9.70 -3.05
N SER A 74 1.29 -8.98 -4.15
CA SER A 74 0.32 -8.10 -4.82
C SER A 74 0.46 -8.24 -6.33
N PRO A 75 -0.38 -9.07 -7.02
CA PRO A 75 -0.22 -9.33 -8.44
C PRO A 75 -0.33 -8.05 -9.29
N VAL A 76 -1.17 -7.11 -8.88
CA VAL A 76 -1.36 -5.85 -9.60
C VAL A 76 -0.13 -4.95 -9.49
N PHE A 77 0.48 -4.85 -8.30
CA PHE A 77 1.72 -4.09 -8.10
C PHE A 77 2.93 -4.79 -8.75
N SER A 78 2.97 -6.11 -8.77
CA SER A 78 4.00 -6.87 -9.49
C SER A 78 4.01 -6.55 -10.99
N VAL A 79 2.83 -6.50 -11.62
CA VAL A 79 2.71 -6.11 -13.03
C VAL A 79 3.22 -4.67 -13.24
N ILE A 80 2.70 -3.72 -12.47
CA ILE A 80 3.08 -2.29 -12.59
C ILE A 80 4.57 -2.11 -12.31
N GLY A 81 5.10 -2.76 -11.28
CA GLY A 81 6.52 -2.71 -10.93
C GLY A 81 7.43 -3.25 -12.03
N THR A 82 7.09 -4.42 -12.60
CA THR A 82 7.86 -5.02 -13.69
C THR A 82 7.94 -4.09 -14.89
N PHE A 83 6.80 -3.53 -15.34
CA PHE A 83 6.81 -2.58 -16.45
C PHE A 83 7.46 -1.24 -16.07
N GLY A 84 7.35 -0.80 -14.82
CA GLY A 84 8.07 0.37 -14.32
C GLY A 84 9.58 0.20 -14.41
N LEU A 85 10.11 -0.93 -13.93
CA LEU A 85 11.54 -1.26 -14.01
C LEU A 85 12.01 -1.42 -15.45
N LEU A 86 11.20 -2.01 -16.32
CA LEU A 86 11.49 -2.10 -17.76
C LEU A 86 11.66 -0.71 -18.39
N LEU A 87 10.75 0.23 -18.09
CA LEU A 87 10.78 1.59 -18.62
C LEU A 87 11.93 2.45 -18.07
N SER A 88 12.41 2.15 -16.87
CA SER A 88 13.46 2.91 -16.17
C SER A 88 14.85 2.25 -16.24
N ALA A 89 15.04 1.21 -17.05
CA ALA A 89 16.27 0.43 -17.09
C ALA A 89 16.68 -0.09 -15.68
N THR A 90 15.73 -0.68 -14.98
CA THR A 90 15.83 -1.25 -13.63
C THR A 90 15.98 -0.22 -12.48
N GLU A 91 15.90 1.07 -12.76
CA GLU A 91 15.93 2.09 -11.72
C GLU A 91 14.60 2.14 -10.94
N ALA A 92 14.68 2.37 -9.63
CA ALA A 92 13.51 2.35 -8.76
C ALA A 92 12.46 3.43 -9.09
N TRP A 93 12.84 4.54 -9.73
CA TRP A 93 11.91 5.62 -10.07
C TRP A 93 10.79 5.20 -11.03
N GLY A 94 11.02 4.20 -11.88
CA GLY A 94 10.03 3.75 -12.86
C GLY A 94 8.73 3.22 -12.25
N PRO A 95 8.76 2.26 -11.31
CA PRO A 95 7.59 1.83 -10.55
C PRO A 95 6.84 2.98 -9.88
N TYR A 96 7.55 3.92 -9.23
CA TYR A 96 6.92 5.08 -8.60
C TYR A 96 6.29 6.03 -9.63
N ALA A 97 6.89 6.21 -10.80
CA ALA A 97 6.30 7.00 -11.88
C ALA A 97 5.00 6.37 -12.38
N LEU A 98 4.93 5.05 -12.49
CA LEU A 98 3.71 4.33 -12.89
C LEU A 98 2.61 4.37 -11.83
N ASN A 99 2.87 4.79 -10.60
CA ASN A 99 1.83 5.09 -9.62
C ASN A 99 0.86 6.22 -10.09
N ALA A 100 1.24 7.00 -11.13
CA ALA A 100 0.33 7.90 -11.82
C ALA A 100 -0.96 7.20 -12.28
N ILE A 101 -0.90 5.91 -12.62
CA ILE A 101 -2.06 5.10 -13.02
C ILE A 101 -3.12 5.09 -11.91
N TRP A 102 -2.69 4.96 -10.66
CA TRP A 102 -3.58 4.95 -9.50
C TRP A 102 -4.19 6.31 -9.21
N LEU A 103 -3.42 7.38 -9.34
CA LEU A 103 -3.94 8.74 -9.25
C LEU A 103 -5.02 8.97 -10.31
N ILE A 104 -4.74 8.62 -11.57
CA ILE A 104 -5.68 8.72 -12.67
C ILE A 104 -6.94 7.89 -12.38
N ALA A 105 -6.79 6.65 -11.92
CA ALA A 105 -7.92 5.79 -11.56
C ALA A 105 -8.80 6.44 -10.48
N CYS A 106 -8.22 6.95 -9.39
CA CYS A 106 -8.95 7.62 -8.32
C CYS A 106 -9.70 8.86 -8.82
N VAL A 107 -9.06 9.70 -9.65
CA VAL A 107 -9.68 10.89 -10.24
C VAL A 107 -10.83 10.52 -11.16
N LEU A 108 -10.67 9.50 -12.03
CA LEU A 108 -11.74 9.02 -12.91
C LEU A 108 -12.91 8.44 -12.13
N LEU A 109 -12.63 7.69 -11.06
CA LEU A 109 -13.65 7.13 -10.17
C LEU A 109 -14.42 8.26 -9.45
N ALA A 110 -13.73 9.24 -8.88
CA ALA A 110 -14.35 10.42 -8.28
C ALA A 110 -15.18 11.20 -9.31
N TRP A 111 -14.64 11.41 -10.51
CA TRP A 111 -15.36 12.06 -11.61
C TRP A 111 -16.66 11.32 -11.96
N ARG A 112 -16.64 10.00 -11.93
CA ARG A 112 -17.80 9.16 -12.19
C ARG A 112 -18.81 9.19 -11.06
N VAL A 113 -18.36 9.15 -9.82
CA VAL A 113 -19.22 9.30 -8.62
C VAL A 113 -19.98 10.61 -8.67
N LEU A 114 -19.31 11.68 -9.08
CA LEU A 114 -19.87 13.04 -9.17
C LEU A 114 -20.63 13.33 -10.48
N ALA A 115 -21.00 12.30 -11.24
CA ALA A 115 -21.57 12.47 -12.61
C ALA A 115 -22.86 13.30 -12.70
N ARG A 116 -23.57 13.50 -11.59
CA ARG A 116 -24.85 14.23 -11.54
C ARG A 116 -24.72 15.74 -11.32
N ILE A 117 -23.53 16.23 -11.02
CA ILE A 117 -23.28 17.65 -10.74
C ILE A 117 -22.47 18.30 -11.88
N PRO A 118 -22.49 19.65 -11.99
CA PRO A 118 -21.75 20.38 -13.03
C PRO A 118 -20.23 20.15 -12.96
N ASP A 119 -19.56 20.21 -14.11
CA ASP A 119 -18.13 19.88 -14.24
C ASP A 119 -17.21 20.73 -13.36
N TRP A 120 -17.46 22.05 -13.21
CA TRP A 120 -16.67 22.89 -12.29
C TRP A 120 -16.84 22.50 -10.82
N SER A 121 -18.04 22.05 -10.42
CA SER A 121 -18.25 21.51 -9.07
C SER A 121 -17.49 20.21 -8.85
N ARG A 122 -17.43 19.33 -9.88
CA ARG A 122 -16.61 18.10 -9.83
C ARG A 122 -15.14 18.45 -9.64
N VAL A 123 -14.63 19.40 -10.44
CA VAL A 123 -13.23 19.89 -10.33
C VAL A 123 -12.93 20.34 -8.90
N GLY A 124 -13.77 21.21 -8.32
CA GLY A 124 -13.56 21.71 -6.96
C GLY A 124 -13.54 20.60 -5.91
N ILE A 125 -14.49 19.64 -5.98
CA ILE A 125 -14.53 18.51 -5.04
C ILE A 125 -13.31 17.62 -5.19
N ILE A 126 -12.86 17.33 -6.43
CA ILE A 126 -11.67 16.51 -6.68
C ILE A 126 -10.40 17.22 -6.20
N MET A 127 -10.28 18.53 -6.39
CA MET A 127 -9.16 19.29 -5.84
C MET A 127 -9.13 19.19 -4.30
N ALA A 128 -10.26 19.40 -3.64
CA ALA A 128 -10.35 19.26 -2.19
C ALA A 128 -10.02 17.82 -1.72
N MET A 129 -10.45 16.80 -2.47
CA MET A 129 -10.09 15.40 -2.22
C MET A 129 -8.58 15.17 -2.29
N LEU A 130 -7.92 15.69 -3.32
CA LEU A 130 -6.47 15.55 -3.53
C LEU A 130 -5.63 16.28 -2.48
N ALA A 131 -6.23 17.17 -1.69
CA ALA A 131 -5.58 17.77 -0.52
C ALA A 131 -5.33 16.76 0.62
N ALA A 132 -6.04 15.61 0.63
CA ALA A 132 -5.78 14.56 1.63
C ALA A 132 -4.42 13.90 1.38
N PRO A 133 -3.55 13.78 2.41
CA PRO A 133 -2.22 13.20 2.31
C PRO A 133 -2.17 11.83 1.64
N MET A 134 -3.20 11.00 1.80
CA MET A 134 -3.22 9.66 1.23
C MET A 134 -3.05 9.64 -0.31
N PHE A 135 -3.40 10.71 -1.02
CA PHE A 135 -3.13 10.82 -2.46
C PHE A 135 -1.66 11.13 -2.77
N GLY A 136 -0.99 11.83 -1.87
CA GLY A 136 0.47 11.95 -1.89
C GLY A 136 1.15 10.59 -1.68
N TYR A 137 0.68 9.78 -0.70
CA TYR A 137 1.16 8.42 -0.46
C TYR A 137 0.98 7.51 -1.68
N VAL A 138 -0.11 7.63 -2.44
CA VAL A 138 -0.31 6.87 -3.69
C VAL A 138 0.86 7.05 -4.66
N ILE A 139 1.47 8.23 -4.72
CA ILE A 139 2.59 8.54 -5.63
C ILE A 139 3.92 8.21 -4.97
N SER A 140 4.06 8.56 -3.67
CA SER A 140 5.34 8.58 -2.97
C SER A 140 5.78 7.23 -2.42
N GLU A 141 4.93 6.21 -2.43
CA GLU A 141 5.26 4.87 -1.96
C GLU A 141 4.87 3.81 -2.99
N PHE A 142 5.75 2.84 -3.18
CA PHE A 142 5.47 1.72 -4.07
C PHE A 142 4.94 0.54 -3.26
N ARG A 143 3.71 0.70 -2.74
CA ARG A 143 3.02 -0.31 -1.91
C ARG A 143 1.50 -0.26 -2.10
N PRO A 144 0.80 -1.41 -1.99
CA PRO A 144 -0.61 -1.53 -2.35
C PRO A 144 -1.59 -0.92 -1.33
N ASP A 145 -1.20 -0.73 -0.08
CA ASP A 145 -2.11 -0.49 1.04
C ASP A 145 -3.07 0.67 0.83
N ILE A 146 -2.54 1.83 0.46
CA ILE A 146 -3.32 3.06 0.30
C ILE A 146 -4.21 2.97 -0.93
N VAL A 147 -3.65 2.47 -2.04
CA VAL A 147 -4.39 2.24 -3.29
C VAL A 147 -5.55 1.27 -3.06
N TRP A 148 -5.29 0.17 -2.34
CA TRP A 148 -6.28 -0.82 -1.95
C TRP A 148 -7.46 -0.19 -1.19
N GLY A 149 -7.18 0.59 -0.14
CA GLY A 149 -8.21 1.29 0.62
C GLY A 149 -9.05 2.26 -0.23
N LEU A 150 -8.40 3.05 -1.09
CA LEU A 150 -9.07 3.97 -2.01
C LEU A 150 -9.96 3.25 -3.03
N LEU A 151 -9.46 2.19 -3.67
CA LEU A 151 -10.25 1.41 -4.63
C LEU A 151 -11.47 0.76 -3.98
N ILE A 152 -11.35 0.25 -2.75
CA ILE A 152 -12.48 -0.27 -1.99
C ILE A 152 -13.49 0.85 -1.69
N GLY A 153 -13.02 1.99 -1.19
CA GLY A 153 -13.88 3.13 -0.90
C GLY A 153 -14.65 3.61 -2.13
N PHE A 154 -13.97 3.82 -3.25
CA PHE A 154 -14.61 4.20 -4.51
C PHE A 154 -15.49 3.09 -5.07
N GLY A 155 -15.13 1.82 -4.91
CA GLY A 155 -15.99 0.69 -5.26
C GLY A 155 -17.35 0.76 -4.56
N VAL A 156 -17.35 1.04 -3.26
CA VAL A 156 -18.57 1.18 -2.46
C VAL A 156 -19.43 2.38 -2.90
N VAL A 157 -18.82 3.56 -3.07
CA VAL A 157 -19.60 4.77 -3.41
C VAL A 157 -20.10 4.78 -4.86
N LEU A 158 -19.42 4.08 -5.76
CA LEU A 158 -19.92 3.89 -7.12
C LEU A 158 -21.24 3.14 -7.16
N LEU A 159 -21.42 2.12 -6.32
CA LEU A 159 -22.69 1.40 -6.18
C LEU A 159 -23.83 2.33 -5.73
N ALA A 160 -23.54 3.26 -4.83
CA ALA A 160 -24.50 4.26 -4.37
C ALA A 160 -24.79 5.35 -5.43
N SER A 161 -23.89 5.58 -6.37
CA SER A 161 -23.97 6.67 -7.36
C SER A 161 -24.72 6.30 -8.62
N VAL A 162 -24.92 5.01 -8.89
CA VAL A 162 -25.59 4.52 -10.11
C VAL A 162 -26.98 3.96 -9.81
N ASP A 163 -27.86 4.01 -10.81
CA ASP A 163 -29.10 3.27 -10.75
C ASP A 163 -28.86 1.81 -11.16
N LEU A 164 -28.76 0.96 -10.14
CA LEU A 164 -28.47 -0.46 -10.32
C LEU A 164 -29.55 -1.22 -11.09
N ALA A 165 -30.77 -0.69 -11.19
CA ALA A 165 -31.84 -1.26 -11.99
C ALA A 165 -31.75 -0.92 -13.49
N LEU A 166 -31.07 0.18 -13.84
CA LEU A 166 -30.99 0.71 -15.20
C LEU A 166 -29.60 0.59 -15.83
N ILE A 167 -28.56 0.27 -15.05
CA ILE A 167 -27.19 0.17 -15.54
C ILE A 167 -27.08 -0.88 -16.66
N ARG A 168 -26.29 -0.60 -17.70
CA ARG A 168 -26.02 -1.56 -18.79
C ARG A 168 -25.21 -2.74 -18.27
N LEU A 169 -25.47 -3.97 -18.77
CA LEU A 169 -24.76 -5.18 -18.34
C LEU A 169 -23.23 -5.08 -18.46
N ARG A 170 -22.73 -4.48 -19.55
CA ARG A 170 -21.29 -4.22 -19.72
C ARG A 170 -20.71 -3.31 -18.63
N ALA A 171 -21.47 -2.34 -18.15
CA ALA A 171 -21.04 -1.48 -17.06
C ALA A 171 -21.10 -2.21 -15.71
N SER A 172 -22.09 -3.10 -15.50
CA SER A 172 -22.11 -4.00 -14.33
C SER A 172 -20.88 -4.90 -14.31
N ALA A 173 -20.52 -5.49 -15.46
CA ALA A 173 -19.29 -6.30 -15.57
C ALA A 173 -18.03 -5.47 -15.29
N ALA A 174 -17.93 -4.24 -15.85
CA ALA A 174 -16.78 -3.36 -15.59
C ALA A 174 -16.65 -2.97 -14.11
N TYR A 175 -17.77 -2.74 -13.41
CA TYR A 175 -17.74 -2.48 -11.96
C TYR A 175 -17.35 -3.74 -11.17
N GLY A 176 -17.80 -4.92 -11.59
CA GLY A 176 -17.37 -6.17 -11.02
C GLY A 176 -15.86 -6.38 -11.17
N LEU A 177 -15.31 -6.18 -12.36
CA LEU A 177 -13.87 -6.25 -12.60
C LEU A 177 -13.09 -5.24 -11.74
N LEU A 178 -13.57 -4.01 -11.59
CA LEU A 178 -12.97 -3.02 -10.71
C LEU A 178 -12.92 -3.53 -9.25
N ILE A 179 -14.00 -4.12 -8.76
CA ILE A 179 -14.07 -4.73 -7.42
C ILE A 179 -13.06 -5.87 -7.31
N GLY A 180 -12.97 -6.75 -8.31
CA GLY A 180 -11.99 -7.83 -8.36
C GLY A 180 -10.54 -7.32 -8.32
N VAL A 181 -10.23 -6.29 -9.11
CA VAL A 181 -8.91 -5.62 -9.09
C VAL A 181 -8.64 -4.99 -7.73
N ALA A 182 -9.63 -4.31 -7.12
CA ALA A 182 -9.48 -3.73 -5.78
C ALA A 182 -9.11 -4.80 -4.74
N VAL A 183 -9.75 -5.96 -4.78
CA VAL A 183 -9.41 -7.10 -3.90
C VAL A 183 -8.00 -7.62 -4.17
N LEU A 184 -7.62 -7.80 -5.44
CA LEU A 184 -6.32 -8.32 -5.86
C LEU A 184 -5.16 -7.32 -5.71
N THR A 185 -5.46 -6.06 -5.47
CA THR A 185 -4.43 -5.06 -5.14
C THR A 185 -3.70 -5.45 -3.85
N LYS A 186 -4.40 -6.05 -2.87
CA LYS A 186 -3.81 -6.57 -1.63
C LYS A 186 -4.48 -7.90 -1.22
N PRO A 187 -4.05 -9.04 -1.75
CA PRO A 187 -4.66 -10.34 -1.47
C PRO A 187 -4.66 -10.73 0.02
N SER A 188 -3.64 -10.35 0.78
CA SER A 188 -3.61 -10.55 2.25
C SER A 188 -4.73 -9.79 2.99
N GLY A 189 -5.22 -8.70 2.41
CA GLY A 189 -6.37 -7.93 2.91
C GLY A 189 -7.73 -8.41 2.36
N MET A 190 -7.76 -9.48 1.55
CA MET A 190 -8.96 -9.98 0.88
C MET A 190 -10.15 -10.23 1.84
N PRO A 191 -10.01 -10.87 3.01
CA PRO A 191 -11.14 -11.06 3.91
C PRO A 191 -11.80 -9.74 4.32
N ALA A 192 -10.99 -8.73 4.64
CA ALA A 192 -11.48 -7.40 5.00
C ALA A 192 -12.17 -6.71 3.79
N ALA A 193 -11.55 -6.78 2.60
CA ALA A 193 -12.12 -6.22 1.38
C ALA A 193 -13.46 -6.84 1.02
N ILE A 194 -13.59 -8.16 1.11
CA ILE A 194 -14.84 -8.89 0.83
C ILE A 194 -15.94 -8.45 1.81
N VAL A 195 -15.63 -8.31 3.10
CA VAL A 195 -16.62 -7.88 4.09
C VAL A 195 -17.09 -6.45 3.82
N VAL A 196 -16.18 -5.50 3.55
CA VAL A 196 -16.56 -4.10 3.29
C VAL A 196 -17.32 -3.95 1.97
N LEU A 197 -16.77 -4.51 0.88
CA LEU A 197 -17.42 -4.43 -0.44
C LEU A 197 -18.72 -5.21 -0.47
N GLY A 198 -18.76 -6.41 0.16
CA GLY A 198 -19.95 -7.23 0.27
C GLY A 198 -21.06 -6.51 1.05
N THR A 199 -20.73 -5.88 2.18
CA THR A 199 -21.67 -5.02 2.92
C THR A 199 -22.21 -3.89 2.05
N GLY A 200 -21.31 -3.15 1.37
CA GLY A 200 -21.71 -2.09 0.46
C GLY A 200 -22.61 -2.59 -0.67
N MET A 201 -22.27 -3.71 -1.29
CA MET A 201 -23.07 -4.33 -2.36
C MET A 201 -24.47 -4.73 -1.84
N VAL A 202 -24.54 -5.47 -0.75
CA VAL A 202 -25.82 -5.96 -0.19
C VAL A 202 -26.72 -4.77 0.19
N LEU A 203 -26.18 -3.77 0.87
CA LEU A 203 -26.97 -2.61 1.28
C LEU A 203 -27.45 -1.79 0.06
N GLN A 204 -26.58 -1.46 -0.90
CA GLN A 204 -26.96 -0.63 -2.04
C GLN A 204 -27.91 -1.36 -3.01
N PHE A 205 -27.71 -2.68 -3.24
CA PHE A 205 -28.67 -3.48 -4.00
C PHE A 205 -29.98 -3.69 -3.24
N GLY A 206 -29.94 -3.93 -1.93
CA GLY A 206 -31.13 -4.01 -1.10
C GLY A 206 -31.97 -2.73 -1.18
N ILE A 207 -31.33 -1.56 -1.06
CA ILE A 207 -32.00 -0.27 -1.20
C ILE A 207 -32.57 -0.09 -2.61
N ALA A 208 -31.78 -0.42 -3.66
CA ALA A 208 -32.26 -0.35 -5.03
C ALA A 208 -33.48 -1.28 -5.25
N PHE A 209 -33.43 -2.50 -4.71
CA PHE A 209 -34.51 -3.48 -4.81
C PHE A 209 -35.80 -3.02 -4.13
N LEU A 210 -35.67 -2.45 -2.91
CA LEU A 210 -36.80 -1.93 -2.16
C LEU A 210 -37.42 -0.66 -2.78
N THR A 211 -36.66 0.08 -3.59
CA THR A 211 -37.13 1.35 -4.22
C THR A 211 -37.62 1.18 -5.65
N VAL A 212 -37.33 0.02 -6.28
CA VAL A 212 -37.76 -0.31 -7.64
C VAL A 212 -39.11 -1.03 -7.62
N ARG A 213 -40.00 -0.72 -8.57
CA ARG A 213 -41.27 -1.45 -8.73
C ARG A 213 -40.98 -2.93 -9.08
N PRO A 214 -41.88 -3.89 -8.74
CA PRO A 214 -41.67 -5.34 -8.93
C PRO A 214 -41.23 -5.76 -10.33
N ALA A 215 -41.71 -5.06 -11.38
CA ALA A 215 -41.32 -5.31 -12.77
C ALA A 215 -39.84 -5.07 -13.07
N GLY A 216 -39.14 -4.24 -12.27
CA GLY A 216 -37.70 -3.95 -12.41
C GLY A 216 -36.78 -4.87 -11.61
N SER A 217 -37.32 -5.74 -10.76
CA SER A 217 -36.51 -6.57 -9.85
C SER A 217 -35.66 -7.63 -10.58
N LYS A 218 -36.20 -8.34 -11.57
CA LYS A 218 -35.47 -9.35 -12.35
C LYS A 218 -34.25 -8.76 -13.08
N PRO A 219 -34.38 -7.63 -13.83
CA PRO A 219 -33.23 -6.98 -14.44
C PRO A 219 -32.15 -6.54 -13.42
N ALA A 220 -32.54 -6.05 -12.24
CA ALA A 220 -31.58 -5.66 -11.20
C ALA A 220 -30.79 -6.87 -10.66
N LEU A 221 -31.46 -8.01 -10.47
CA LEU A 221 -30.82 -9.26 -10.01
C LEU A 221 -29.82 -9.78 -11.04
N VAL A 222 -30.15 -9.75 -12.35
CA VAL A 222 -29.23 -10.14 -13.44
C VAL A 222 -27.98 -9.26 -13.43
N ARG A 223 -28.14 -7.95 -13.24
CA ARG A 223 -27.00 -7.01 -13.18
C ARG A 223 -26.13 -7.23 -11.96
N PHE A 224 -26.73 -7.55 -10.81
CA PHE A 224 -26.03 -7.96 -9.61
C PHE A 224 -25.21 -9.23 -9.85
N ALA A 225 -25.83 -10.27 -10.42
CA ALA A 225 -25.15 -11.53 -10.73
C ALA A 225 -23.97 -11.31 -11.70
N VAL A 226 -24.15 -10.53 -12.78
CA VAL A 226 -23.06 -10.19 -13.70
C VAL A 226 -21.92 -9.45 -12.99
N MET A 227 -22.24 -8.49 -12.11
CA MET A 227 -21.24 -7.76 -11.34
C MET A 227 -20.47 -8.69 -10.40
N LEU A 228 -21.18 -9.57 -9.69
CA LEU A 228 -20.58 -10.54 -8.76
C LEU A 228 -19.70 -11.54 -9.51
N CYS A 229 -20.17 -12.12 -10.61
CA CYS A 229 -19.38 -13.04 -11.43
C CYS A 229 -18.10 -12.36 -11.96
N ALA A 230 -18.23 -11.13 -12.49
CA ALA A 230 -17.08 -10.39 -12.99
C ALA A 230 -16.07 -10.03 -11.88
N ALA A 231 -16.51 -9.82 -10.64
CA ALA A 231 -15.63 -9.61 -9.50
C ALA A 231 -14.91 -10.92 -9.08
N LEU A 232 -15.65 -12.02 -9.07
CA LEU A 232 -15.13 -13.31 -8.59
C LEU A 232 -14.16 -13.98 -9.56
N VAL A 233 -14.33 -13.78 -10.88
CA VAL A 233 -13.47 -14.42 -11.90
C VAL A 233 -11.97 -14.12 -11.67
N PRO A 234 -11.51 -12.86 -11.63
CA PRO A 234 -10.08 -12.59 -11.42
C PRO A 234 -9.60 -13.06 -10.05
N ILE A 235 -10.43 -12.97 -9.01
CA ILE A 235 -10.10 -13.46 -7.67
C ILE A 235 -9.92 -14.98 -7.68
N ALA A 236 -10.85 -15.72 -8.27
CA ALA A 236 -10.79 -17.18 -8.36
C ALA A 236 -9.59 -17.66 -9.17
N LEU A 237 -9.30 -17.00 -10.30
CA LEU A 237 -8.13 -17.31 -11.12
C LEU A 237 -6.82 -17.13 -10.34
N TYR A 238 -6.66 -16.02 -9.62
CA TYR A 238 -5.49 -15.80 -8.79
C TYR A 238 -5.41 -16.82 -7.64
N MET A 239 -6.51 -17.03 -6.91
CA MET A 239 -6.55 -17.93 -5.77
C MET A 239 -6.35 -19.40 -6.15
N ALA A 240 -6.68 -19.82 -7.37
CA ALA A 240 -6.43 -21.17 -7.85
C ALA A 240 -4.95 -21.58 -7.72
N PHE A 241 -4.03 -20.64 -7.86
CA PHE A 241 -2.58 -20.89 -7.77
C PHE A 241 -1.93 -20.34 -6.49
N SER A 242 -2.56 -19.35 -5.84
CA SER A 242 -1.91 -18.55 -4.79
C SER A 242 -2.53 -18.72 -3.40
N TRP A 243 -3.59 -19.51 -3.24
CA TRP A 243 -4.35 -19.57 -1.99
C TRP A 243 -3.51 -19.99 -0.77
N ARG A 244 -2.57 -20.95 -0.95
CA ARG A 244 -1.66 -21.37 0.13
C ARG A 244 -0.76 -20.23 0.55
N HIS A 245 -0.10 -19.58 -0.40
CA HIS A 245 0.79 -18.45 -0.13
C HIS A 245 0.06 -17.31 0.60
N VAL A 246 -1.15 -16.95 0.15
CA VAL A 246 -1.97 -15.92 0.80
C VAL A 246 -2.36 -16.34 2.22
N TRP A 247 -2.76 -17.59 2.39
CA TRP A 247 -3.13 -18.13 3.70
C TRP A 247 -1.94 -18.19 4.65
N ASP A 248 -0.81 -18.73 4.21
CA ASP A 248 0.41 -18.86 5.00
C ASP A 248 0.91 -17.48 5.46
N TYR A 249 0.86 -16.47 4.58
CA TYR A 249 1.19 -15.09 4.96
C TYR A 249 0.24 -14.53 6.02
N ILE A 250 -1.08 -14.70 5.84
CA ILE A 250 -2.08 -14.24 6.82
C ILE A 250 -1.87 -14.96 8.16
N TYR A 251 -1.68 -16.28 8.13
CA TYR A 251 -1.50 -17.11 9.31
C TYR A 251 -0.19 -16.75 10.03
N SER A 252 0.92 -16.62 9.30
CA SER A 252 2.20 -16.20 9.88
C SER A 252 2.06 -14.85 10.58
N THR A 253 1.55 -13.83 9.89
CA THR A 253 1.50 -12.46 10.42
C THR A 253 0.51 -12.31 11.57
N LEU A 254 -0.69 -12.92 11.49
CA LEU A 254 -1.75 -12.70 12.46
C LEU A 254 -1.75 -13.69 13.63
N ILE A 255 -1.11 -14.86 13.48
CA ILE A 255 -1.14 -15.94 14.49
C ILE A 255 0.26 -16.21 15.02
N ILE A 256 1.22 -16.57 14.15
CA ILE A 256 2.58 -16.96 14.58
C ILE A 256 3.36 -15.75 15.08
N GLU A 257 3.45 -14.70 14.27
CA GLU A 257 4.24 -13.50 14.56
C GLU A 257 3.41 -12.39 15.24
N LYS A 258 2.20 -12.73 15.74
CA LYS A 258 1.31 -11.75 16.37
C LYS A 258 2.00 -10.92 17.44
N GLY A 259 2.87 -11.53 18.25
CA GLY A 259 3.61 -10.84 19.32
C GLY A 259 4.55 -9.76 18.81
N VAL A 260 5.10 -9.93 17.60
CA VAL A 260 6.01 -8.97 16.94
C VAL A 260 5.25 -7.75 16.43
N TRP A 261 4.10 -7.99 15.77
CA TRP A 261 3.36 -6.96 15.03
C TRP A 261 2.23 -6.31 15.84
N SER A 262 1.89 -6.87 17.01
CA SER A 262 0.81 -6.34 17.85
C SER A 262 1.25 -5.07 18.56
N LEU A 263 0.36 -4.09 18.57
CA LEU A 263 0.49 -2.92 19.43
C LEU A 263 0.21 -3.34 20.89
N ASN A 264 1.15 -3.09 21.78
CA ASN A 264 0.95 -3.27 23.21
C ASN A 264 0.22 -2.05 23.78
N ALA A 265 -1.10 -2.08 23.75
CA ALA A 265 -1.96 -0.97 24.13
C ALA A 265 -3.22 -1.46 24.85
N SER A 266 -3.89 -0.56 25.58
CA SER A 266 -5.17 -0.83 26.22
C SER A 266 -6.30 -1.03 25.19
N THR A 267 -7.41 -1.62 25.61
CA THR A 267 -8.61 -1.78 24.75
C THR A 267 -9.09 -0.45 24.17
N ILE A 268 -9.05 0.62 24.98
CA ILE A 268 -9.48 1.95 24.53
C ILE A 268 -8.54 2.47 23.44
N GLU A 269 -7.25 2.34 23.62
CA GLU A 269 -6.25 2.73 22.61
C GLU A 269 -6.43 1.95 21.31
N HIS A 270 -6.71 0.65 21.38
CA HIS A 270 -7.05 -0.15 20.21
C HIS A 270 -8.31 0.37 19.49
N ILE A 271 -9.35 0.75 20.24
CA ILE A 271 -10.59 1.30 19.68
C ILE A 271 -10.33 2.65 19.00
N VAL A 272 -9.65 3.58 19.68
CA VAL A 272 -9.47 4.93 19.16
C VAL A 272 -8.30 5.07 18.17
N PHE A 273 -7.47 4.06 17.98
CA PHE A 273 -6.23 4.11 17.20
C PHE A 273 -6.40 4.79 15.83
N TYR A 274 -7.43 4.40 15.08
CA TYR A 274 -7.70 4.94 13.75
C TYR A 274 -8.47 6.25 13.74
N LEU A 275 -9.00 6.69 14.89
CA LEU A 275 -9.71 7.96 15.03
C LEU A 275 -8.79 9.07 15.59
N ALA A 276 -7.76 8.66 16.33
CA ALA A 276 -6.88 9.56 17.05
C ALA A 276 -5.81 10.19 16.14
N TYR A 277 -5.37 11.38 16.53
CA TYR A 277 -4.10 11.95 16.08
C TYR A 277 -2.93 11.09 16.66
N PRO A 278 -1.87 10.77 15.89
CA PRO A 278 -1.57 11.25 14.54
C PRO A 278 -2.11 10.36 13.39
N ASN A 279 -2.68 9.18 13.67
CA ASN A 279 -2.94 8.16 12.65
C ASN A 279 -3.95 8.62 11.57
N ALA A 280 -5.09 9.14 11.98
CA ALA A 280 -6.09 9.68 11.04
C ALA A 280 -5.55 10.90 10.27
N PHE A 281 -4.85 11.80 10.99
CA PHE A 281 -4.27 13.00 10.38
C PHE A 281 -3.18 12.67 9.36
N ARG A 282 -2.39 11.61 9.59
CA ARG A 282 -1.32 11.19 8.68
C ARG A 282 -1.84 10.86 7.28
N LEU A 283 -3.03 10.23 7.17
CA LEU A 283 -3.61 9.87 5.87
C LEU A 283 -4.63 10.86 5.35
N LEU A 284 -5.41 11.49 6.21
CA LEU A 284 -6.47 12.39 5.78
C LEU A 284 -6.14 13.88 5.98
N GLY A 285 -5.12 14.21 6.80
CA GLY A 285 -4.75 15.59 7.08
C GLY A 285 -5.91 16.41 7.65
N TRP A 286 -6.01 17.67 7.27
CA TRP A 286 -7.10 18.55 7.67
C TRP A 286 -8.47 18.09 7.16
N VAL A 287 -8.51 17.30 6.08
CA VAL A 287 -9.76 16.73 5.55
C VAL A 287 -10.44 15.84 6.59
N TRP A 288 -9.69 15.19 7.50
CA TRP A 288 -10.23 14.40 8.60
C TRP A 288 -11.24 15.19 9.45
N TYR A 289 -10.87 16.38 9.85
CA TYR A 289 -11.75 17.23 10.67
C TYR A 289 -12.95 17.77 9.90
N ALA A 290 -12.85 17.87 8.56
CA ALA A 290 -13.95 18.27 7.71
C ALA A 290 -14.95 17.13 7.41
N CYS A 291 -14.54 15.86 7.49
CA CYS A 291 -15.39 14.72 7.14
C CYS A 291 -16.66 14.67 7.96
N ILE A 292 -16.58 14.74 9.29
CA ILE A 292 -17.77 14.67 10.18
C ILE A 292 -18.75 15.82 9.92
N PRO A 293 -18.34 17.10 9.91
CA PRO A 293 -19.22 18.21 9.55
C PRO A 293 -19.88 18.04 8.17
N ILE A 294 -19.13 17.60 7.16
CA ILE A 294 -19.66 17.37 5.81
C ILE A 294 -20.74 16.28 5.83
N LEU A 295 -20.53 15.18 6.55
CA LEU A 295 -21.50 14.10 6.65
C LEU A 295 -22.78 14.56 7.38
N ILE A 296 -22.64 15.36 8.44
CA ILE A 296 -23.78 15.96 9.17
C ILE A 296 -24.57 16.91 8.25
N VAL A 297 -23.87 17.80 7.55
CA VAL A 297 -24.51 18.73 6.60
C VAL A 297 -25.20 17.96 5.46
N CYS A 298 -24.57 16.89 4.95
CA CYS A 298 -25.20 16.04 3.95
C CYS A 298 -26.51 15.46 4.46
N ALA A 299 -26.53 14.87 5.65
CA ALA A 299 -27.78 14.36 6.25
C ALA A 299 -28.85 15.47 6.37
N ALA A 300 -28.49 16.62 6.92
CA ALA A 300 -29.41 17.76 7.11
C ALA A 300 -29.96 18.25 5.75
N VAL A 301 -29.14 18.41 4.74
CA VAL A 301 -29.55 18.82 3.38
C VAL A 301 -30.49 17.79 2.77
N LEU A 302 -30.14 16.49 2.81
CA LEU A 302 -30.97 15.43 2.24
C LEU A 302 -32.35 15.33 2.93
N ILE A 303 -32.43 15.55 4.24
CA ILE A 303 -33.68 15.61 5.02
C ILE A 303 -34.47 16.85 4.61
N SER A 304 -33.86 18.04 4.62
CA SER A 304 -34.50 19.31 4.31
C SER A 304 -35.09 19.34 2.89
N PHE A 305 -34.38 18.80 1.93
CA PHE A 305 -34.82 18.70 0.53
C PHE A 305 -35.64 17.43 0.24
N ARG A 306 -35.99 16.65 1.28
CA ARG A 306 -36.81 15.42 1.20
C ARG A 306 -36.26 14.38 0.19
N GLN A 307 -34.93 14.27 0.05
CA GLN A 307 -34.26 13.37 -0.86
C GLN A 307 -34.17 11.93 -0.29
N ARG A 308 -35.33 11.30 -0.05
CA ARG A 308 -35.45 10.01 0.65
C ARG A 308 -34.54 8.92 0.08
N GLN A 309 -34.47 8.79 -1.24
CA GLN A 309 -33.65 7.75 -1.88
C GLN A 309 -32.16 7.98 -1.64
N LEU A 310 -31.68 9.22 -1.77
CA LEU A 310 -30.28 9.57 -1.48
C LEU A 310 -29.97 9.39 0.00
N LEU A 311 -30.91 9.72 0.89
CA LEU A 311 -30.75 9.53 2.34
C LEU A 311 -30.59 8.05 2.71
N LEU A 312 -31.38 7.14 2.11
CA LEU A 312 -31.24 5.70 2.33
C LEU A 312 -29.87 5.20 1.82
N ARG A 313 -29.45 5.62 0.62
CA ARG A 313 -28.11 5.28 0.09
C ARG A 313 -27.00 5.79 0.98
N PHE A 314 -27.14 7.01 1.50
CA PHE A 314 -26.19 7.61 2.44
C PHE A 314 -26.11 6.81 3.75
N ALA A 315 -27.25 6.40 4.30
CA ALA A 315 -27.27 5.55 5.50
C ALA A 315 -26.56 4.21 5.25
N GLY A 316 -26.78 3.58 4.09
CA GLY A 316 -26.04 2.35 3.70
C GLY A 316 -24.54 2.58 3.58
N LEU A 317 -24.10 3.74 3.08
CA LEU A 317 -22.69 4.12 3.02
C LEU A 317 -22.09 4.28 4.43
N LEU A 318 -22.80 4.94 5.35
CA LEU A 318 -22.35 5.12 6.74
C LEU A 318 -22.20 3.77 7.47
N VAL A 319 -23.15 2.84 7.27
CA VAL A 319 -23.03 1.47 7.81
C VAL A 319 -21.79 0.77 7.23
N THR A 320 -21.51 0.94 5.94
CA THR A 320 -20.32 0.34 5.31
C THR A 320 -19.03 0.95 5.88
N VAL A 321 -18.99 2.26 6.12
CA VAL A 321 -17.84 2.92 6.79
C VAL A 321 -17.65 2.42 8.22
N LEU A 322 -18.74 2.20 8.95
CA LEU A 322 -18.68 1.62 10.29
C LEU A 322 -18.08 0.20 10.27
N VAL A 323 -18.51 -0.64 9.33
CA VAL A 323 -17.94 -1.99 9.15
C VAL A 323 -16.46 -1.90 8.80
N ALA A 324 -16.08 -0.99 7.88
CA ALA A 324 -14.70 -0.74 7.49
C ALA A 324 -13.83 -0.25 8.67
N TYR A 325 -14.40 0.45 9.65
CA TYR A 325 -13.73 0.83 10.88
C TYR A 325 -13.56 -0.33 11.86
N LEU A 326 -14.62 -1.15 12.04
CA LEU A 326 -14.59 -2.24 13.01
C LEU A 326 -13.57 -3.33 12.68
N ILE A 327 -13.34 -3.61 11.38
CA ILE A 327 -12.41 -4.64 10.93
C ILE A 327 -10.97 -4.39 11.43
N PRO A 328 -10.30 -3.29 11.08
CA PRO A 328 -8.94 -3.04 11.56
C PRO A 328 -8.90 -2.75 13.07
N THR A 329 -10.01 -2.29 13.65
CA THR A 329 -10.12 -2.06 15.10
C THR A 329 -10.09 -3.37 15.89
N ALA A 330 -10.68 -4.43 15.36
CA ALA A 330 -10.66 -5.76 15.98
C ALA A 330 -9.28 -6.45 15.92
N SER A 331 -8.38 -6.04 15.01
CA SER A 331 -7.03 -6.58 14.92
C SER A 331 -6.14 -6.02 16.03
N SER A 332 -5.25 -6.84 16.60
CA SER A 332 -4.18 -6.38 17.49
C SER A 332 -3.02 -5.73 16.72
N VAL A 333 -2.83 -6.11 15.46
CA VAL A 333 -1.84 -5.51 14.58
C VAL A 333 -2.34 -4.15 14.11
N LYS A 334 -1.61 -3.10 14.44
CA LYS A 334 -2.01 -1.71 14.22
C LYS A 334 -0.96 -0.95 13.42
N THR A 335 -1.30 -0.55 12.22
CA THR A 335 -0.57 0.45 11.45
C THR A 335 -1.54 1.38 10.74
N PHE A 336 -1.13 2.59 10.42
CA PHE A 336 -1.97 3.50 9.64
C PHE A 336 -2.22 2.96 8.22
N TYR A 337 -1.33 2.13 7.69
CA TYR A 337 -1.51 1.44 6.40
C TYR A 337 -2.67 0.43 6.44
N ILE A 338 -2.77 -0.38 7.50
CA ILE A 338 -3.93 -1.27 7.70
C ILE A 338 -5.21 -0.44 7.81
N GLY A 339 -5.12 0.75 8.41
CA GLY A 339 -6.23 1.71 8.48
C GLY A 339 -6.74 2.21 7.14
N SER A 340 -6.03 1.99 6.03
CA SER A 340 -6.46 2.40 4.69
C SER A 340 -7.82 1.82 4.30
N ILE A 341 -8.16 0.60 4.79
CA ILE A 341 -9.48 -0.04 4.59
C ILE A 341 -10.62 0.79 5.18
N PHE A 342 -10.36 1.61 6.20
CA PHE A 342 -11.30 2.54 6.80
C PHE A 342 -11.20 3.93 6.15
N TYR A 343 -10.00 4.48 6.00
CA TYR A 343 -9.80 5.85 5.51
C TYR A 343 -10.18 6.02 4.04
N GLY A 344 -9.97 4.99 3.20
CA GLY A 344 -10.41 5.00 1.80
C GLY A 344 -11.94 5.15 1.67
N PRO A 345 -12.77 4.32 2.33
CA PRO A 345 -14.21 4.54 2.42
C PRO A 345 -14.61 5.90 3.01
N VAL A 346 -13.93 6.40 4.05
CA VAL A 346 -14.23 7.73 4.63
C VAL A 346 -14.09 8.83 3.60
N ILE A 347 -12.95 8.90 2.89
CA ILE A 347 -12.73 9.95 1.88
C ILE A 347 -13.69 9.80 0.70
N ALA A 348 -13.94 8.57 0.24
CA ALA A 348 -14.85 8.31 -0.87
C ALA A 348 -16.30 8.69 -0.54
N VAL A 349 -16.78 8.37 0.68
CA VAL A 349 -18.11 8.75 1.15
C VAL A 349 -18.20 10.27 1.35
N THR A 350 -17.13 10.92 1.80
CA THR A 350 -17.08 12.39 1.90
C THR A 350 -17.20 13.05 0.52
N VAL A 351 -16.50 12.53 -0.50
CA VAL A 351 -16.64 12.98 -1.89
C VAL A 351 -18.07 12.79 -2.40
N TRP A 352 -18.68 11.64 -2.13
CA TRP A 352 -20.07 11.37 -2.49
C TRP A 352 -21.02 12.32 -1.78
N ALA A 353 -20.83 12.57 -0.50
CA ALA A 353 -21.66 13.47 0.31
C ALA A 353 -21.60 14.91 -0.21
N LEU A 354 -20.41 15.42 -0.54
CA LEU A 354 -20.25 16.73 -1.21
C LEU A 354 -21.00 16.78 -2.53
N GLY A 355 -20.92 15.71 -3.34
CA GLY A 355 -21.70 15.59 -4.56
C GLY A 355 -23.22 15.66 -4.31
N ALA A 356 -23.73 14.94 -3.30
CA ALA A 356 -25.13 14.93 -2.92
C ALA A 356 -25.61 16.29 -2.40
N ILE A 357 -24.78 17.00 -1.62
CA ILE A 357 -25.08 18.39 -1.17
C ILE A 357 -25.21 19.31 -2.39
N VAL A 358 -24.26 19.25 -3.33
CA VAL A 358 -24.27 20.09 -4.54
C VAL A 358 -25.46 19.74 -5.45
N GLU A 359 -25.82 18.47 -5.58
CA GLU A 359 -26.98 18.00 -6.36
C GLU A 359 -28.30 18.55 -5.76
N ALA A 360 -28.44 18.52 -4.43
CA ALA A 360 -29.66 18.97 -3.75
C ALA A 360 -29.76 20.50 -3.63
N ALA A 361 -28.70 21.18 -3.18
CA ALA A 361 -28.70 22.61 -2.91
C ALA A 361 -28.41 23.49 -4.13
N ARG A 362 -27.83 22.92 -5.20
CA ARG A 362 -27.51 23.60 -6.48
C ARG A 362 -26.73 24.91 -6.34
N PRO A 363 -25.64 24.98 -5.56
CA PRO A 363 -24.82 26.17 -5.46
C PRO A 363 -24.17 26.52 -6.82
N SER A 364 -23.69 27.76 -6.95
CA SER A 364 -22.94 28.15 -8.15
C SER A 364 -21.73 27.24 -8.39
N PRO A 365 -21.60 26.60 -9.58
CA PRO A 365 -20.48 25.70 -9.86
C PRO A 365 -19.11 26.37 -9.76
N LYS A 366 -19.01 27.67 -10.09
CA LYS A 366 -17.79 28.45 -9.97
C LYS A 366 -17.36 28.61 -8.51
N ILE A 367 -18.32 28.87 -7.61
CA ILE A 367 -18.04 28.99 -6.17
C ILE A 367 -17.51 27.66 -5.63
N VAL A 368 -18.12 26.54 -5.97
CA VAL A 368 -17.64 25.22 -5.55
C VAL A 368 -16.24 24.96 -6.08
N GLY A 369 -15.97 25.32 -7.33
CA GLY A 369 -14.62 25.23 -7.93
C GLY A 369 -13.58 26.05 -7.16
N ILE A 370 -13.88 27.32 -6.85
CA ILE A 370 -13.00 28.21 -6.09
C ILE A 370 -12.75 27.68 -4.67
N LEU A 371 -13.80 27.25 -3.96
CA LEU A 371 -13.67 26.68 -2.63
C LEU A 371 -12.78 25.43 -2.62
N GLY A 372 -12.90 24.57 -3.61
CA GLY A 372 -12.04 23.41 -3.77
C GLY A 372 -10.57 23.78 -3.96
N ALA A 373 -10.30 24.81 -4.78
CA ALA A 373 -8.96 25.34 -4.97
C ALA A 373 -8.38 25.94 -3.68
N VAL A 374 -9.18 26.68 -2.92
CA VAL A 374 -8.77 27.25 -1.62
C VAL A 374 -8.46 26.13 -0.61
N VAL A 375 -9.33 25.11 -0.50
CA VAL A 375 -9.09 23.97 0.40
C VAL A 375 -7.79 23.26 0.00
N PHE A 376 -7.58 23.01 -1.29
CA PHE A 376 -6.34 22.38 -1.77
C PHE A 376 -5.12 23.21 -1.40
N THR A 377 -5.11 24.52 -1.71
CA THR A 377 -3.97 25.39 -1.44
C THR A 377 -3.67 25.52 0.07
N ALA A 378 -4.70 25.49 0.91
CA ALA A 378 -4.55 25.60 2.36
C ALA A 378 -4.08 24.30 3.03
N ALA A 379 -4.44 23.14 2.48
CA ALA A 379 -4.25 21.85 3.14
C ALA A 379 -3.16 20.97 2.50
N TRP A 380 -2.85 21.19 1.21
CA TRP A 380 -1.89 20.34 0.51
C TRP A 380 -0.44 20.79 0.72
N ALA A 381 0.45 19.81 0.90
CA ALA A 381 1.90 19.99 0.88
C ALA A 381 2.55 18.84 0.07
N PRO A 382 3.54 19.13 -0.80
CA PRO A 382 4.19 18.10 -1.64
C PRO A 382 4.82 16.96 -0.84
N LYS A 383 5.37 17.27 0.35
CA LYS A 383 5.99 16.30 1.26
C LYS A 383 5.00 15.43 2.01
N THR A 384 3.70 15.68 1.86
CA THR A 384 2.69 14.91 2.55
C THR A 384 2.64 13.51 1.95
N GLY A 385 2.79 12.50 2.78
CA GLY A 385 2.75 11.11 2.33
C GLY A 385 4.12 10.50 2.02
N SER A 386 5.22 11.11 2.44
CA SER A 386 6.56 10.55 2.20
C SER A 386 7.34 10.45 3.50
N THR A 387 8.08 9.35 3.66
CA THR A 387 9.19 9.24 4.60
C THR A 387 10.47 9.34 3.78
N GLY A 388 11.20 10.42 3.95
CA GLY A 388 12.44 10.70 3.23
C GLY A 388 13.52 11.22 4.18
N LEU A 389 14.44 12.00 3.64
CA LEU A 389 15.57 12.57 4.39
C LEU A 389 15.15 13.49 5.55
N ASP A 390 13.91 13.96 5.55
CA ASP A 390 13.33 14.75 6.66
C ASP A 390 13.15 13.94 7.97
N ASP A 391 13.10 12.60 7.88
CA ASP A 391 13.04 11.73 9.06
C ASP A 391 14.48 11.36 9.47
N PRO A 392 14.95 11.77 10.66
CA PRO A 392 16.32 11.47 11.11
C PRO A 392 16.66 9.97 11.12
N ARG A 393 15.66 9.11 11.32
CA ARG A 393 15.84 7.66 11.29
C ARG A 393 16.12 7.17 9.86
N VAL A 394 15.42 7.73 8.88
CA VAL A 394 15.64 7.41 7.46
C VAL A 394 17.01 7.90 7.02
N ALA A 395 17.46 9.06 7.49
CA ALA A 395 18.80 9.56 7.21
C ALA A 395 19.90 8.60 7.73
N ILE A 396 19.78 8.09 8.96
CA ILE A 396 20.72 7.11 9.51
C ILE A 396 20.69 5.79 8.72
N ILE A 397 19.51 5.32 8.33
CA ILE A 397 19.35 4.11 7.50
C ILE A 397 20.04 4.31 6.14
N ASP A 398 19.85 5.46 5.52
CA ASP A 398 20.45 5.80 4.22
C ASP A 398 21.97 5.89 4.30
N ASP A 399 22.51 6.58 5.31
CA ASP A 399 23.95 6.72 5.54
C ASP A 399 24.61 5.35 5.80
N ALA A 400 24.04 4.54 6.69
CA ALA A 400 24.53 3.20 6.97
C ALA A 400 24.48 2.30 5.72
N SER A 401 23.38 2.38 4.97
CA SER A 401 23.22 1.60 3.75
C SER A 401 24.20 2.01 2.65
N LYS A 402 24.41 3.30 2.44
CA LYS A 402 25.40 3.84 1.48
C LYS A 402 26.82 3.46 1.85
N ALA A 403 27.14 3.36 3.14
CA ALA A 403 28.45 2.93 3.60
C ALA A 403 28.69 1.42 3.43
N ILE A 404 27.65 0.59 3.61
CA ILE A 404 27.80 -0.87 3.74
C ILE A 404 27.46 -1.62 2.45
N LEU A 405 26.39 -1.24 1.75
CA LEU A 405 25.88 -2.00 0.61
C LEU A 405 26.88 -2.14 -0.55
N PRO A 406 27.65 -1.09 -0.94
CA PRO A 406 28.64 -1.23 -2.00
C PRO A 406 29.71 -2.30 -1.68
N ASP A 407 30.18 -2.34 -0.43
CA ASP A 407 31.16 -3.32 0.04
C ASP A 407 30.58 -4.74 0.02
N LEU A 408 29.34 -4.92 0.49
CA LEU A 408 28.68 -6.22 0.42
C LEU A 408 28.51 -6.70 -1.02
N ILE A 409 28.11 -5.82 -1.93
CA ILE A 409 27.99 -6.14 -3.36
C ILE A 409 29.35 -6.51 -3.95
N ALA A 410 30.43 -5.80 -3.60
CA ALA A 410 31.78 -6.15 -4.05
C ALA A 410 32.18 -7.55 -3.57
N MET A 411 31.97 -7.86 -2.28
CA MET A 411 32.23 -9.21 -1.74
C MET A 411 31.43 -10.31 -2.43
N LEU A 412 30.19 -10.04 -2.81
CA LEU A 412 29.36 -11.01 -3.53
C LEU A 412 29.87 -11.26 -4.97
N LYS A 413 30.41 -10.22 -5.62
CA LYS A 413 30.99 -10.31 -6.97
C LYS A 413 32.34 -11.07 -7.04
N GLU A 414 33.12 -11.03 -5.97
CA GLU A 414 34.43 -11.70 -5.91
C GLU A 414 34.31 -13.23 -5.83
N ARG A 415 33.10 -13.75 -5.62
CA ARG A 415 32.87 -15.19 -5.54
C ARG A 415 32.92 -15.88 -6.91
N PRO A 416 33.34 -17.18 -6.96
CA PRO A 416 33.35 -17.95 -8.19
C PRO A 416 31.95 -17.96 -8.84
N VAL A 417 31.93 -17.88 -10.17
CA VAL A 417 30.71 -17.95 -10.97
C VAL A 417 29.95 -19.25 -10.65
N GLY A 418 28.67 -19.13 -10.29
CA GLY A 418 27.81 -20.26 -9.92
C GLY A 418 27.85 -20.64 -8.42
N ALA A 419 28.73 -20.04 -7.61
CA ALA A 419 28.67 -20.17 -6.16
C ALA A 419 27.63 -19.19 -5.60
N ARG A 420 26.63 -19.71 -4.88
CA ARG A 420 25.60 -18.89 -4.22
C ARG A 420 26.01 -18.62 -2.79
N SER A 421 26.09 -17.35 -2.41
CA SER A 421 26.39 -16.94 -1.04
C SER A 421 25.14 -16.87 -0.18
N THR A 422 25.29 -17.11 1.11
CA THR A 422 24.22 -16.87 2.10
C THR A 422 24.61 -15.70 2.99
N VAL A 423 23.75 -14.69 3.01
CA VAL A 423 23.90 -13.48 3.84
C VAL A 423 22.83 -13.47 4.92
N LEU A 424 23.24 -13.45 6.17
CA LEU A 424 22.37 -13.39 7.33
C LEU A 424 22.32 -11.97 7.90
N PHE A 425 21.12 -11.42 8.01
CA PHE A 425 20.84 -10.17 8.74
C PHE A 425 20.21 -10.48 10.09
N THR A 426 20.85 -10.03 11.15
CA THR A 426 20.43 -10.36 12.53
C THR A 426 19.45 -9.36 13.14
N SER A 427 19.18 -8.25 12.44
CA SER A 427 18.27 -7.19 12.88
C SER A 427 17.49 -6.62 11.69
N PRO A 428 16.29 -6.07 11.89
CA PRO A 428 15.49 -5.43 10.85
C PRO A 428 16.02 -4.07 10.37
N GLY A 429 17.12 -3.58 10.91
CA GLY A 429 17.76 -2.31 10.50
C GLY A 429 19.10 -2.10 11.20
N PRO A 430 19.82 -1.03 10.89
CA PRO A 430 19.56 0.03 9.90
C PRO A 430 19.81 -0.39 8.44
N VAL A 431 20.49 -1.50 8.17
CA VAL A 431 20.70 -2.04 6.82
C VAL A 431 19.71 -3.17 6.58
N TYR A 432 18.86 -3.01 5.56
CA TYR A 432 17.83 -4.00 5.24
C TYR A 432 18.35 -5.03 4.24
N SER A 433 18.10 -6.31 4.50
CA SER A 433 18.43 -7.40 3.58
C SER A 433 17.76 -7.23 2.22
N GLY A 434 16.48 -6.83 2.20
CA GLY A 434 15.75 -6.58 0.95
C GLY A 434 16.41 -5.50 0.10
N THR A 435 16.99 -4.45 0.70
CA THR A 435 17.72 -3.43 -0.05
C THR A 435 18.95 -4.02 -0.73
N LEU A 436 19.73 -4.86 -0.02
CA LEU A 436 20.85 -5.58 -0.61
C LEU A 436 20.38 -6.52 -1.72
N GLU A 437 19.34 -7.28 -1.48
CA GLU A 437 18.76 -8.22 -2.47
C GLU A 437 18.33 -7.50 -3.75
N PHE A 438 17.60 -6.41 -3.64
CA PHE A 438 17.19 -5.61 -4.80
C PHE A 438 18.40 -5.07 -5.59
N MET A 439 19.39 -4.52 -4.88
CA MET A 439 20.61 -3.99 -5.51
C MET A 439 21.45 -5.09 -6.17
N ALA A 440 21.53 -6.27 -5.56
CA ALA A 440 22.24 -7.43 -6.07
C ALA A 440 21.54 -7.98 -7.34
N LEU A 441 20.22 -8.14 -7.30
CA LEU A 441 19.43 -8.58 -8.46
C LEU A 441 19.57 -7.64 -9.66
N ARG A 442 19.64 -6.32 -9.44
CA ARG A 442 19.94 -5.34 -10.50
C ARG A 442 21.30 -5.57 -11.16
N GLN A 443 22.22 -6.22 -10.50
CA GLN A 443 23.56 -6.54 -10.99
C GLN A 443 23.71 -7.99 -11.44
N GLY A 444 22.59 -8.73 -11.54
CA GLY A 444 22.57 -10.14 -11.95
C GLY A 444 23.07 -11.12 -10.88
N LEU A 445 23.20 -10.66 -9.63
CA LEU A 445 23.58 -11.51 -8.49
C LEU A 445 22.33 -12.10 -7.85
N ASN A 446 22.27 -13.42 -7.73
CA ASN A 446 21.15 -14.14 -7.13
C ASN A 446 21.61 -14.95 -5.93
N GLU A 447 21.72 -14.28 -4.79
CA GLU A 447 22.21 -14.83 -3.54
C GLU A 447 21.07 -15.27 -2.61
N ARG A 448 21.40 -15.90 -1.49
CA ARG A 448 20.42 -16.27 -0.46
C ARG A 448 20.47 -15.25 0.69
N TYR A 449 19.36 -14.64 0.98
CA TYR A 449 19.23 -13.68 2.08
C TYR A 449 18.37 -14.26 3.19
N ILE A 450 18.85 -14.15 4.43
CA ILE A 450 18.16 -14.65 5.62
C ILE A 450 17.94 -13.47 6.56
N ASN A 451 16.68 -13.30 6.96
CA ASN A 451 16.28 -12.34 7.99
C ASN A 451 15.93 -13.10 9.27
N SER A 452 16.64 -12.81 10.36
CA SER A 452 16.41 -13.48 11.63
C SER A 452 15.69 -12.61 12.67
N TYR A 453 15.14 -11.47 12.28
CA TYR A 453 14.58 -10.53 13.25
C TYR A 453 13.34 -11.06 14.01
N THR A 454 12.61 -12.05 13.45
CA THR A 454 11.48 -12.72 14.11
C THR A 454 11.88 -13.96 14.91
N TRP A 455 13.16 -14.39 14.86
CA TRP A 455 13.60 -15.60 15.54
C TRP A 455 13.68 -15.40 17.05
N SER A 456 12.98 -16.27 17.78
CA SER A 456 12.94 -16.29 19.24
C SER A 456 13.73 -17.46 19.85
N ASP A 457 14.33 -18.32 19.01
CA ASP A 457 15.12 -19.47 19.44
C ASP A 457 16.58 -19.32 19.01
N TRP A 458 17.50 -19.45 19.98
CA TRP A 458 18.93 -19.37 19.73
C TRP A 458 19.45 -20.50 18.83
N SER A 459 18.86 -21.68 18.87
CA SER A 459 19.27 -22.81 18.03
C SER A 459 19.19 -22.50 16.53
N LEU A 460 18.23 -21.65 16.10
CA LEU A 460 18.12 -21.21 14.71
C LEU A 460 19.33 -20.36 14.28
N TYR A 461 19.85 -19.53 15.18
CA TYR A 461 21.06 -18.76 14.90
C TYR A 461 22.29 -19.67 14.81
N GLU A 462 22.46 -20.64 15.71
CA GLU A 462 23.57 -21.59 15.65
C GLU A 462 23.54 -22.41 14.36
N GLN A 463 22.38 -22.88 13.98
CA GLN A 463 22.20 -23.56 12.70
C GLN A 463 22.55 -22.63 11.53
N ALA A 464 22.03 -21.40 11.51
CA ALA A 464 22.29 -20.45 10.43
C ALA A 464 23.80 -20.12 10.33
N PHE A 465 24.49 -19.92 11.44
CA PHE A 465 25.93 -19.64 11.42
C PHE A 465 26.75 -20.77 10.77
N SER A 466 26.29 -22.01 10.80
CA SER A 466 27.04 -23.13 10.20
C SER A 466 27.13 -23.03 8.67
N PHE A 467 26.14 -22.47 8.00
CA PHE A 467 26.06 -22.38 6.54
C PHE A 467 26.06 -20.95 5.97
N THR A 468 26.17 -19.92 6.81
CA THR A 468 26.21 -18.52 6.38
C THR A 468 27.62 -18.11 5.98
N ASP A 469 27.74 -17.39 4.86
CA ASP A 469 29.00 -16.82 4.38
C ASP A 469 29.28 -15.43 4.94
N ILE A 470 28.23 -14.61 5.07
CA ILE A 470 28.34 -13.23 5.54
C ILE A 470 27.24 -12.99 6.60
N VAL A 471 27.62 -12.46 7.77
CA VAL A 471 26.67 -12.04 8.81
C VAL A 471 26.76 -10.52 8.96
N VAL A 472 25.62 -9.84 8.89
CA VAL A 472 25.49 -8.41 9.16
C VAL A 472 24.75 -8.23 10.46
N SER A 473 25.44 -7.64 11.45
CA SER A 473 24.89 -7.50 12.81
C SER A 473 25.18 -6.11 13.38
N PRO A 474 24.14 -5.34 13.73
CA PRO A 474 24.31 -4.07 14.47
C PRO A 474 24.57 -4.32 15.95
N GLU A 475 25.21 -3.37 16.60
CA GLU A 475 25.29 -3.32 18.07
C GLU A 475 23.91 -3.00 18.68
N PRO A 476 23.63 -3.46 19.92
CA PRO A 476 22.37 -3.19 20.60
C PRO A 476 22.06 -1.70 20.69
N GLY A 477 20.83 -1.34 20.37
CA GLY A 477 20.34 0.04 20.45
C GLY A 477 20.68 0.93 19.25
N ILE A 478 21.31 0.39 18.18
CA ILE A 478 21.27 1.06 16.87
C ILE A 478 19.86 0.94 16.33
N LEU A 479 19.20 2.08 16.11
CA LEU A 479 17.87 2.19 15.53
C LEU A 479 16.91 1.10 16.05
N GLY A 480 16.41 1.30 17.27
CA GLY A 480 15.19 0.62 17.69
C GLY A 480 14.07 1.00 16.72
N GLN A 481 13.45 0.03 16.07
CA GLN A 481 12.19 0.28 15.40
C GLN A 481 11.15 0.54 16.48
N ASP A 482 10.88 1.81 16.75
CA ASP A 482 9.90 2.23 17.74
C ASP A 482 8.55 1.54 17.46
N GLY A 483 8.03 0.87 18.46
CA GLY A 483 6.72 0.25 18.45
C GLY A 483 6.67 -1.24 18.06
N PHE A 484 7.78 -1.86 17.63
CA PHE A 484 7.85 -3.29 17.37
C PHE A 484 8.78 -4.01 18.35
N ASN A 485 8.34 -5.17 18.81
CA ASN A 485 9.06 -5.97 19.79
C ASN A 485 9.73 -7.18 19.10
N PHE A 486 10.81 -6.93 18.35
CA PHE A 486 11.50 -7.98 17.64
C PHE A 486 12.26 -8.91 18.58
N PRO A 487 11.99 -10.23 18.54
CA PRO A 487 12.69 -11.21 19.39
C PRO A 487 14.21 -11.20 19.21
N SER A 488 14.71 -10.88 18.02
CA SER A 488 16.15 -10.79 17.73
C SER A 488 16.89 -9.78 18.61
N PHE A 489 16.23 -8.75 19.12
CA PHE A 489 16.88 -7.75 19.98
C PHE A 489 17.43 -8.37 21.27
N ALA A 490 16.79 -9.41 21.79
CA ALA A 490 17.27 -10.13 22.96
C ALA A 490 18.59 -10.89 22.71
N PHE A 491 18.90 -11.18 21.44
CA PHE A 491 20.08 -11.97 21.07
C PHE A 491 21.23 -11.14 20.49
N GLN A 492 21.03 -9.85 20.21
CA GLN A 492 22.05 -9.03 19.51
C GLN A 492 23.43 -9.08 20.18
N GLN A 493 23.50 -8.87 21.48
CA GLN A 493 24.78 -8.92 22.20
C GLN A 493 25.41 -10.32 22.12
N ARG A 494 24.62 -11.37 22.34
CA ARG A 494 25.09 -12.77 22.26
C ARG A 494 25.58 -13.14 20.87
N ILE A 495 24.93 -12.63 19.81
CA ILE A 495 25.36 -12.82 18.42
C ILE A 495 26.74 -12.19 18.23
N LEU A 496 26.92 -10.93 18.62
CA LEU A 496 28.18 -10.21 18.49
C LEU A 496 29.33 -10.90 19.24
N ASP A 497 29.09 -11.32 20.49
CA ASP A 497 30.09 -11.99 21.31
C ASP A 497 30.49 -13.33 20.68
N LYS A 498 29.53 -14.13 20.22
CA LYS A 498 29.81 -15.36 19.49
C LYS A 498 30.62 -15.10 18.23
N MET A 499 30.17 -14.19 17.37
CA MET A 499 30.80 -13.95 16.07
C MET A 499 32.20 -13.33 16.18
N ARG A 500 32.46 -12.49 17.19
CA ARG A 500 33.80 -11.92 17.45
C ARG A 500 34.82 -12.96 17.91
N HIS A 501 34.38 -14.03 18.55
CA HIS A 501 35.26 -15.11 19.04
C HIS A 501 35.27 -16.33 18.11
N ASP A 502 34.46 -16.36 17.07
CA ASP A 502 34.40 -17.47 16.12
C ASP A 502 35.57 -17.39 15.13
N LEU A 503 36.49 -18.34 15.22
CA LEU A 503 37.68 -18.40 14.38
C LEU A 503 37.37 -18.58 12.87
N ALA A 504 36.16 -19.06 12.55
CA ALA A 504 35.72 -19.24 11.18
C ALA A 504 35.41 -17.92 10.46
N PHE A 505 35.22 -16.84 11.20
CA PHE A 505 34.87 -15.54 10.63
C PHE A 505 35.96 -14.49 10.83
N GLU A 506 36.03 -13.57 9.90
CA GLU A 506 36.76 -12.32 10.02
C GLU A 506 35.79 -11.20 10.29
N ALA A 507 36.04 -10.43 11.36
CA ALA A 507 35.16 -9.36 11.80
C ALA A 507 35.64 -8.00 11.29
N ARG A 508 34.74 -7.21 10.71
CA ARG A 508 35.01 -5.82 10.28
C ARG A 508 33.93 -4.89 10.82
N ARG A 509 34.36 -3.77 11.38
CA ARG A 509 33.49 -2.64 11.71
C ARG A 509 33.16 -1.89 10.41
N ALA A 510 31.92 -1.97 9.93
CA ALA A 510 31.57 -1.45 8.61
C ALA A 510 30.95 -0.03 8.66
N TYR A 511 30.30 0.31 9.78
CA TYR A 511 29.69 1.64 9.99
C TYR A 511 29.68 1.95 11.49
N VAL A 512 29.74 3.23 11.83
CA VAL A 512 29.57 3.72 13.19
C VAL A 512 28.56 4.86 13.17
N ASP A 513 27.52 4.76 13.95
CA ASP A 513 26.51 5.80 14.07
C ASP A 513 27.03 7.01 14.90
N PRO A 514 26.27 8.13 14.93
CA PRO A 514 26.66 9.30 15.73
C PRO A 514 26.81 9.03 17.24
N ASP A 515 26.14 8.00 17.77
CA ASP A 515 26.23 7.58 19.17
C ASP A 515 27.42 6.64 19.45
N GLY A 516 28.25 6.38 18.45
CA GLY A 516 29.44 5.53 18.55
C GLY A 516 29.19 4.03 18.45
N LYS A 517 27.95 3.60 18.16
CA LYS A 517 27.59 2.21 17.99
C LYS A 517 27.89 1.73 16.56
N ALA A 518 28.32 0.48 16.44
CA ALA A 518 28.79 -0.06 15.17
C ALA A 518 27.85 -1.09 14.53
N ILE A 519 27.87 -1.13 13.20
CA ILE A 519 27.39 -2.27 12.42
C ILE A 519 28.62 -3.09 12.01
N TRP A 520 28.56 -4.38 12.29
CA TRP A 520 29.62 -5.33 11.99
C TRP A 520 29.25 -6.21 10.80
N ILE A 521 30.26 -6.47 9.97
CA ILE A 521 30.23 -7.51 8.95
C ILE A 521 31.21 -8.60 9.37
N PHE A 522 30.72 -9.83 9.41
CA PHE A 522 31.51 -11.02 9.66
C PHE A 522 31.54 -11.85 8.38
N THR A 523 32.72 -12.05 7.82
CA THR A 523 32.91 -12.81 6.57
C THR A 523 33.59 -14.13 6.86
N ARG A 524 33.03 -15.24 6.38
CA ARG A 524 33.61 -16.57 6.56
C ARG A 524 34.94 -16.70 5.84
N LYS A 525 35.97 -17.18 6.52
CA LYS A 525 37.29 -17.43 5.97
C LYS A 525 37.27 -18.63 5.04
N ALA A 526 38.04 -18.60 3.96
CA ALA A 526 38.13 -19.70 2.98
C ALA A 526 38.62 -21.05 3.58
N SER A 527 39.40 -20.98 4.68
CA SER A 527 39.87 -22.14 5.45
C SER A 527 38.76 -22.89 6.21
N PHE A 528 37.57 -22.31 6.33
CA PHE A 528 36.41 -22.90 7.00
C PHE A 528 35.22 -22.95 6.03
N PRO A 529 35.19 -23.94 5.09
CA PRO A 529 34.13 -24.00 4.09
C PRO A 529 32.75 -24.23 4.74
N VAL A 530 31.73 -23.75 4.07
CA VAL A 530 30.34 -23.93 4.49
C VAL A 530 29.95 -25.40 4.43
N ASP A 531 29.33 -25.91 5.48
CA ASP A 531 28.68 -27.21 5.44
C ASP A 531 27.39 -27.14 4.59
N LYS A 532 27.50 -27.60 3.35
CA LYS A 532 26.40 -27.59 2.38
C LYS A 532 25.32 -28.65 2.68
N THR A 533 25.53 -29.53 3.64
CA THR A 533 24.55 -30.57 4.00
C THR A 533 23.52 -30.08 5.00
N ALA A 534 23.76 -28.95 5.66
CA ALA A 534 22.88 -28.35 6.66
C ALA A 534 21.88 -27.31 6.09
N SER A 535 21.90 -27.04 4.78
CA SER A 535 21.09 -25.98 4.13
C SER A 535 19.71 -26.39 3.66
#